data_21e1311147a9b4089c43426eb6b014d4
#
_entry.id   21e1311147a9b4089c43426eb6b014d4
#
_cell.length_a   1.000
_cell.length_b   1.000
_cell.length_c   1.000
_cell.angle_alpha   90.00
_cell.angle_beta   90.00
_cell.angle_gamma   90.00
#
_symmetry.space_group_name_H-M   'P 1'
#
loop_
_entity.id
_entity.type
_entity.pdbx_description
1 polymer ?
#
loop_
_entity_poly.entity_id
_entity_poly.type
_entity_poly.pdbx_seq_one_letter_code
_entity_poly.pdbx_strand_id
1 'polypeptide(L)' 'MYRVLLVEDEEIIRKGIRYSVPWEECGCSVVGEAENGAAGEEKIAELQPDIVITDITMPVKNGLEKIG' A
#
# COMPACT_ATOMS: atom_id res chain seq x y z
N MET A 1 13.60 -10.16 0.45
CA MET A 1 12.16 -10.03 0.29
C MET A 1 11.78 -8.62 -0.09
N TYR A 2 10.80 -8.49 -0.95
CA TYR A 2 10.27 -7.18 -1.27
C TYR A 2 9.41 -6.69 -0.13
N ARG A 3 9.57 -5.42 0.21
CA ARG A 3 8.84 -4.81 1.32
C ARG A 3 7.59 -4.16 0.75
N VAL A 4 6.44 -4.52 1.31
CA VAL A 4 5.14 -4.12 0.76
C VAL A 4 4.40 -3.23 1.74
N LEU A 5 3.84 -2.14 1.25
CA LEU A 5 2.95 -1.27 2.01
C LEU A 5 1.54 -1.42 1.46
N LEU A 6 0.57 -1.66 2.34
CA LEU A 6 -0.83 -1.76 1.96
C LEU A 6 -1.53 -0.45 2.31
N VAL A 7 -2.20 0.16 1.33
CA VAL A 7 -2.96 1.39 1.55
C VAL A 7 -4.40 1.12 1.16
N GLU A 8 -5.29 1.12 2.13
CA GLU A 8 -6.69 0.80 1.92
C GLU A 8 -7.50 1.46 3.03
N ASP A 9 -8.55 2.20 2.68
CA ASP A 9 -9.31 2.95 3.66
C ASP A 9 -10.24 2.07 4.49
N GLU A 10 -10.64 0.92 4.01
CA GLU A 10 -11.48 0.01 4.76
C GLU A 10 -10.63 -1.03 5.48
N GLU A 11 -10.71 -1.02 6.80
CA GLU A 11 -9.88 -1.89 7.61
C GLU A 11 -10.14 -3.35 7.32
N ILE A 12 -11.39 -3.73 7.12
CA ILE A 12 -11.73 -5.12 6.87
C ILE A 12 -11.10 -5.60 5.58
N ILE A 13 -11.17 -4.77 4.54
CA ILE A 13 -10.58 -5.12 3.25
C ILE A 13 -9.06 -5.18 3.37
N ARG A 14 -8.48 -4.20 4.06
CA ARG A 14 -7.03 -4.15 4.23
C ARG A 14 -6.52 -5.39 4.94
N LYS A 15 -7.20 -5.79 6.00
CA LYS A 15 -6.80 -6.99 6.73
C LYS A 15 -7.07 -8.24 5.93
N GLY A 16 -8.14 -8.25 5.14
CA GLY A 16 -8.40 -9.36 4.25
C GLY A 16 -7.27 -9.58 3.27
N ILE A 17 -6.79 -8.51 2.67
CA ILE A 17 -5.67 -8.58 1.75
C ILE A 17 -4.43 -9.08 2.48
N ARG A 18 -4.17 -8.53 3.65
CA ARG A 18 -2.96 -8.88 4.39
C ARG A 18 -2.93 -10.36 4.77
N TYR A 19 -4.06 -10.91 5.16
CA TYR A 19 -4.09 -12.27 5.65
C TYR A 19 -4.49 -13.31 4.61
N SER A 20 -4.91 -12.89 3.42
CA SER A 20 -5.31 -13.81 2.36
C SER A 20 -4.19 -14.12 1.39
N VAL A 21 -3.28 -13.19 1.19
CA VAL A 21 -2.21 -13.36 0.22
C VAL A 21 -1.02 -14.04 0.87
N PRO A 22 -0.46 -15.09 0.24
CA PRO A 22 0.72 -15.75 0.79
C PRO A 22 1.97 -14.93 0.46
N TRP A 23 2.16 -13.85 1.18
CA TRP A 23 3.22 -12.88 0.90
C TRP A 23 4.60 -13.52 0.88
N GLU A 24 4.88 -14.36 1.87
CA GLU A 24 6.21 -14.97 1.95
C GLU A 24 6.48 -15.89 0.77
N GLU A 25 5.46 -16.61 0.30
CA GLU A 25 5.64 -17.45 -0.86
C GLU A 25 5.87 -16.62 -2.12
N CYS A 26 5.40 -15.40 -2.13
CA CYS A 26 5.62 -14.49 -3.25
C CYS A 26 6.93 -13.72 -3.12
N GLY A 27 7.70 -13.97 -2.07
CA GLY A 27 8.93 -13.26 -1.84
C GLY A 27 8.71 -11.85 -1.29
N CYS A 28 7.59 -11.63 -0.59
CA CYS A 28 7.21 -10.32 -0.11
C CYS A 28 6.97 -10.33 1.39
N SER A 29 7.06 -9.16 1.99
CA SER A 29 6.78 -8.98 3.40
C SER A 29 6.01 -7.69 3.57
N VAL A 30 4.84 -7.75 4.22
CA VAL A 30 4.05 -6.56 4.49
C VAL A 30 4.69 -5.83 5.67
N VAL A 31 5.26 -4.67 5.41
CA VAL A 31 5.98 -3.91 6.44
C VAL A 31 5.15 -2.80 7.04
N GLY A 32 4.00 -2.49 6.46
CA GLY A 32 3.13 -1.46 7.01
C GLY A 32 1.79 -1.40 6.34
N GLU A 33 0.88 -0.67 6.96
CA GLU A 33 -0.47 -0.44 6.44
C GLU A 33 -0.81 1.02 6.63
N ALA A 34 -1.64 1.55 5.74
CA ALA A 34 -2.12 2.91 5.84
C ALA A 34 -3.59 2.93 5.45
N GLU A 35 -4.36 3.84 6.05
CA GLU A 35 -5.80 3.89 5.82
C GLU A 35 -6.21 4.98 4.85
N ASN A 36 -5.27 5.80 4.40
CA ASN A 36 -5.58 6.83 3.42
C ASN A 36 -4.29 7.26 2.73
N GLY A 37 -4.44 8.14 1.73
CA GLY A 37 -3.29 8.57 0.94
C GLY A 37 -2.26 9.35 1.75
N ALA A 38 -2.72 10.19 2.67
CA ALA A 38 -1.79 10.98 3.48
C ALA A 38 -0.96 10.08 4.37
N ALA A 39 -1.61 9.12 5.05
CA ALA A 39 -0.89 8.16 5.88
C ALA A 39 0.02 7.29 5.02
N GLY A 40 -0.43 6.96 3.81
CA GLY A 40 0.38 6.19 2.88
C GLY A 40 1.65 6.92 2.50
N GLU A 41 1.56 8.21 2.20
CA GLU A 41 2.74 9.00 1.86
C GLU A 41 3.74 9.05 3.01
N GLU A 42 3.23 9.21 4.24
CA GLU A 42 4.10 9.21 5.40
C GLU A 42 4.81 7.88 5.57
N LYS A 43 4.07 6.79 5.37
CA LYS A 43 4.66 5.46 5.50
C LYS A 43 5.68 5.19 4.39
N ILE A 44 5.43 5.68 3.19
CA ILE A 44 6.40 5.53 2.11
C ILE A 44 7.70 6.20 2.48
N ALA A 45 7.62 7.42 3.01
CA ALA A 45 8.82 8.14 3.41
C ALA A 45 9.54 7.45 4.57
N GLU A 46 8.77 6.89 5.50
CA GLU A 46 9.33 6.27 6.69
C GLU A 46 9.92 4.89 6.40
N LEU A 47 9.17 4.06 5.67
CA LEU A 47 9.51 2.66 5.49
C LEU A 47 10.23 2.38 4.18
N GLN A 48 10.08 3.26 3.21
CA GLN A 48 10.68 3.11 1.88
C GLN A 48 10.41 1.73 1.31
N PRO A 49 9.11 1.38 1.13
CA PRO A 49 8.76 0.06 0.62
C PRO A 49 9.13 -0.09 -0.84
N ASP A 50 9.31 -1.33 -1.26
CA ASP A 50 9.57 -1.63 -2.67
C ASP A 50 8.29 -1.59 -3.48
N ILE A 51 7.17 -1.96 -2.87
CA ILE A 51 5.89 -2.09 -3.54
C ILE A 51 4.81 -1.43 -2.70
N VAL A 52 3.93 -0.68 -3.34
CA VAL A 52 2.77 -0.10 -2.67
C VAL A 52 1.53 -0.64 -3.37
N ILE A 53 0.65 -1.27 -2.59
CA ILE A 53 -0.61 -1.79 -3.11
C ILE A 53 -1.72 -0.93 -2.56
N THR A 54 -2.52 -0.35 -3.45
CA THR A 54 -3.58 0.55 -3.03
C THR A 54 -4.80 0.42 -3.93
N ASP A 55 -5.97 0.41 -3.30
CA ASP A 55 -7.26 0.52 -3.97
C ASP A 55 -7.84 1.89 -3.79
N ILE A 56 -7.15 2.76 -3.06
CA ILE A 56 -7.68 4.06 -2.75
C ILE A 56 -7.48 4.98 -3.93
N THR A 57 -8.54 5.67 -4.32
CA THR A 57 -8.42 6.73 -5.30
C THR A 57 -7.80 7.92 -4.58
N MET A 58 -6.55 8.19 -4.89
CA MET A 58 -5.83 9.26 -4.23
C MET A 58 -5.69 10.45 -5.13
N PRO A 59 -5.83 11.66 -4.58
CA PRO A 59 -5.55 12.84 -5.38
C PRO A 59 -4.08 12.83 -5.75
N VAL A 60 -3.82 13.00 -7.00
CA VAL A 60 -2.47 12.94 -7.50
C VAL A 60 -1.95 14.36 -7.66
N LYS A 61 -0.73 14.58 -7.25
CA LYS A 61 -0.18 15.92 -7.21
C LYS A 61 0.64 16.29 -8.42
N ASN A 62 0.75 15.38 -9.36
CA ASN A 62 1.47 15.65 -10.59
C ASN A 62 0.62 15.20 -11.76
N GLY A 63 1.14 15.36 -12.95
CA GLY A 63 0.37 15.09 -14.14
C GLY A 63 0.11 13.63 -14.44
N LEU A 64 0.69 12.74 -13.66
CA LEU A 64 0.58 11.31 -13.97
C LEU A 64 -0.81 10.76 -13.75
N GLU A 65 -1.57 11.35 -12.88
CA GLU A 65 -2.91 10.86 -12.60
C GLU A 65 -3.79 10.92 -13.83
N LYS A 66 -3.42 11.72 -14.80
CA LYS A 66 -4.23 11.82 -16.00
C LYS A 66 -4.18 10.57 -16.86
N ILE A 67 -3.23 9.73 -16.57
CA ILE A 67 -3.07 8.49 -17.30
C ILE A 67 -4.03 7.44 -16.79
N GLY A 68 -4.39 7.57 -15.55
CA GLY A 68 -5.23 6.59 -14.89
C GLY A 68 -6.63 6.55 -15.44
#